data_65da73038a512a61438d2afa1e410f41
#
_entry.id   65da73038a512a61438d2afa1e410f41
#
_cell.length_a   1.000
_cell.length_b   1.000
_cell.length_c   1.000
_cell.angle_alpha   90.00
_cell.angle_beta   90.00
_cell.angle_gamma   90.00
#
_symmetry.space_group_name_H-M   'P 1'
#
loop_
_entity.id
_entity.type
_entity.pdbx_description
1 polymer ?
#
loop_
_entity_poly.entity_id
_entity_poly.type
_entity_poly.pdbx_seq_one_letter_code
_entity_poly.pdbx_strand_id
1 'polypeptide(L)'
;MKFLKKYLLDILVVIAFAIISFVYFMPADMDGRILFRHDAAAGKGLGHEKELFQQQTGETTRWTNSVFGGMPTYQMSPSYDSNQVLSQIVKAYHLWLPDYVWYVFVYLLGFYIMLRAFNFRQSLAALGSIIWAFSSYFFIIIAAGHIWKVWALAYLPPMIAGVVLAYRGKYLKGLLLTAIFSAFEVQANHVQMTYYYLFIILFMVIAFLADAIKKGELARFGKATAVCVVGALIGISLNLSNLYHTWQYGQETMRGKSELVKKNAANQTSSGLDRDYITQWSYGIDETWTLMIPNAKGGASVPLAQNQQAMEKADPNFVQIYQQLGQYWGNQPGTSGPVYVGAFVCMLFILGLFIVKGPMKWAMLAATILSILLAWGRNFMPFTNFFLDYVPMYAKFRTVASILVIAEFTIPLLAMMALKKIVDEPEILTEKIKYV
;
A
#
# COMPACT_ATOMS: atom_id res chain seq x y z
N MET A 1 25.73 -22.45 16.73
CA MET A 1 25.21 -21.84 17.97
C MET A 1 25.29 -20.32 18.06
N LYS A 2 26.42 -19.64 17.72
CA LYS A 2 26.55 -18.16 17.78
C LYS A 2 25.53 -17.42 16.89
N PHE A 3 25.27 -17.91 15.67
CA PHE A 3 24.28 -17.34 14.75
C PHE A 3 22.86 -17.42 15.33
N LEU A 4 22.45 -18.58 15.80
CA LEU A 4 21.10 -18.80 16.36
C LEU A 4 20.84 -17.90 17.57
N LYS A 5 21.81 -17.79 18.50
CA LYS A 5 21.70 -16.89 19.66
C LYS A 5 21.54 -15.43 19.25
N LYS A 6 22.23 -15.00 18.19
CA LYS A 6 22.19 -13.61 17.70
C LYS A 6 20.82 -13.24 17.13
N TYR A 7 20.14 -14.14 16.44
CA TYR A 7 18.89 -13.88 15.73
C TYR A 7 17.67 -14.52 16.39
N LEU A 8 17.84 -15.15 17.57
CA LEU A 8 16.76 -15.88 18.26
C LEU A 8 15.51 -15.02 18.45
N LEU A 9 15.66 -13.77 18.92
CA LEU A 9 14.54 -12.87 19.12
C LEU A 9 13.86 -12.49 17.79
N ASP A 10 14.62 -12.27 16.73
CA ASP A 10 14.04 -11.97 15.41
C ASP A 10 13.26 -13.20 14.88
N ILE A 11 13.77 -14.42 15.09
CA ILE A 11 13.09 -15.67 14.72
C ILE A 11 11.79 -15.85 15.52
N LEU A 12 11.83 -15.60 16.83
CA LEU A 12 10.65 -15.70 17.69
C LEU A 12 9.57 -14.69 17.28
N VAL A 13 9.95 -13.46 16.88
CA VAL A 13 9.02 -12.47 16.36
C VAL A 13 8.38 -12.93 15.05
N VAL A 14 9.15 -13.52 14.13
CA VAL A 14 8.61 -14.06 12.87
C VAL A 14 7.61 -15.20 13.13
N ILE A 15 7.93 -16.09 14.05
CA ILE A 15 6.99 -17.16 14.47
C ILE A 15 5.73 -16.56 15.09
N ALA A 16 5.86 -15.57 15.97
CA ALA A 16 4.72 -14.88 16.56
C ALA A 16 3.83 -14.20 15.49
N PHE A 17 4.43 -13.62 14.46
CA PHE A 17 3.66 -13.03 13.34
C PHE A 17 2.89 -14.09 12.56
N ALA A 18 3.47 -15.25 12.30
CA ALA A 18 2.74 -16.36 11.67
C ALA A 18 1.56 -16.82 12.55
N ILE A 19 1.78 -16.97 13.86
CA ILE A 19 0.72 -17.35 14.82
C ILE A 19 -0.39 -16.27 14.84
N ILE A 20 -0.04 -14.99 14.96
CA ILE A 20 -1.02 -13.88 14.93
C ILE A 20 -1.86 -13.92 13.67
N SER A 21 -1.23 -14.15 12.52
CA SER A 21 -1.93 -14.21 11.22
C SER A 21 -2.91 -15.38 11.13
N PHE A 22 -2.54 -16.55 11.65
CA PHE A 22 -3.46 -17.70 11.76
C PHE A 22 -4.60 -17.43 12.74
N VAL A 23 -4.28 -16.97 13.95
CA VAL A 23 -5.26 -16.74 15.02
C VAL A 23 -6.30 -15.72 14.62
N TYR A 24 -5.92 -14.71 13.82
CA TYR A 24 -6.85 -13.69 13.35
C TYR A 24 -7.98 -14.27 12.48
N PHE A 25 -7.68 -15.26 11.63
CA PHE A 25 -8.68 -15.88 10.74
C PHE A 25 -9.30 -17.14 11.33
N MET A 26 -8.70 -17.72 12.39
CA MET A 26 -9.11 -18.99 12.98
C MET A 26 -10.60 -19.08 13.33
N PRO A 27 -11.27 -18.06 13.90
CA PRO A 27 -12.70 -18.18 14.22
C PRO A 27 -13.58 -18.46 12.98
N ALA A 28 -13.25 -17.81 11.85
CA ALA A 28 -13.99 -18.04 10.61
C ALA A 28 -13.68 -19.42 10.00
N ASP A 29 -12.41 -19.84 10.05
CA ASP A 29 -11.96 -21.13 9.54
C ASP A 29 -12.54 -22.30 10.35
N MET A 30 -12.59 -22.18 11.69
CA MET A 30 -13.22 -23.18 12.56
C MET A 30 -14.71 -23.34 12.34
N ASP A 31 -15.42 -22.25 11.98
CA ASP A 31 -16.83 -22.27 11.62
C ASP A 31 -17.06 -22.78 10.18
N GLY A 32 -16.02 -23.18 9.45
CA GLY A 32 -16.09 -23.60 8.05
C GLY A 32 -16.45 -22.46 7.08
N ARG A 33 -16.31 -21.20 7.52
CA ARG A 33 -16.57 -20.03 6.67
C ARG A 33 -15.40 -19.74 5.76
N ILE A 34 -15.70 -19.35 4.53
CA ILE A 34 -14.71 -18.94 3.53
C ILE A 34 -14.76 -17.42 3.41
N LEU A 35 -13.61 -16.77 3.41
CA LEU A 35 -13.52 -15.35 3.11
C LEU A 35 -13.89 -15.11 1.63
N PHE A 36 -15.12 -14.68 1.39
CA PHE A 36 -15.55 -14.31 0.04
C PHE A 36 -14.95 -12.95 -0.33
N ARG A 37 -14.24 -12.92 -1.46
CA ARG A 37 -13.55 -11.74 -2.01
C ARG A 37 -14.06 -11.51 -3.42
N HIS A 38 -14.95 -10.54 -3.57
CA HIS A 38 -15.68 -10.31 -4.82
C HIS A 38 -14.75 -10.19 -6.04
N ASP A 39 -13.78 -9.28 -6.01
CA ASP A 39 -12.89 -9.04 -7.15
C ASP A 39 -11.94 -10.23 -7.43
N ALA A 40 -11.50 -10.92 -6.39
CA ALA A 40 -10.70 -12.13 -6.56
C ALA A 40 -11.49 -13.27 -7.20
N ALA A 41 -12.76 -13.43 -6.82
CA ALA A 41 -13.65 -14.42 -7.42
C ALA A 41 -13.95 -14.09 -8.90
N ALA A 42 -14.25 -12.81 -9.19
CA ALA A 42 -14.44 -12.34 -10.56
C ALA A 42 -13.17 -12.56 -11.42
N GLY A 43 -12.00 -12.18 -10.90
CA GLY A 43 -10.73 -12.40 -11.59
C GLY A 43 -10.43 -13.87 -11.86
N LYS A 44 -10.76 -14.76 -10.92
CA LYS A 44 -10.64 -16.21 -11.13
C LYS A 44 -11.58 -16.72 -12.23
N GLY A 45 -12.83 -16.24 -12.25
CA GLY A 45 -13.77 -16.55 -13.32
C GLY A 45 -13.27 -16.10 -14.69
N LEU A 46 -12.75 -14.87 -14.79
CA LEU A 46 -12.18 -14.36 -16.04
C LEU A 46 -10.93 -15.12 -16.51
N GLY A 47 -10.15 -15.68 -15.60
CA GLY A 47 -8.97 -16.49 -15.90
C GLY A 47 -9.26 -17.95 -16.23
N HIS A 48 -10.49 -18.41 -16.02
CA HIS A 48 -10.84 -19.84 -16.10
C HIS A 48 -10.66 -20.45 -17.50
N GLU A 49 -11.00 -19.71 -18.56
CA GLU A 49 -10.80 -20.16 -19.94
C GLU A 49 -9.33 -20.47 -20.23
N LYS A 50 -8.41 -19.63 -19.75
CA LYS A 50 -6.97 -19.86 -19.89
C LYS A 50 -6.53 -21.13 -19.13
N GLU A 51 -7.08 -21.37 -17.94
CA GLU A 51 -6.78 -22.56 -17.15
C GLU A 51 -7.28 -23.82 -17.85
N LEU A 52 -8.50 -23.81 -18.42
CA LEU A 52 -9.06 -24.90 -19.21
C LEU A 52 -8.23 -25.17 -20.45
N PHE A 53 -7.82 -24.14 -21.19
CA PHE A 53 -6.96 -24.28 -22.35
C PHE A 53 -5.65 -25.01 -22.01
N GLN A 54 -5.01 -24.56 -20.91
CA GLN A 54 -3.77 -25.19 -20.44
C GLN A 54 -3.96 -26.63 -19.99
N GLN A 55 -5.08 -26.96 -19.34
CA GLN A 55 -5.41 -28.35 -18.96
C GLN A 55 -5.65 -29.27 -20.18
N GLN A 56 -6.27 -28.73 -21.21
CA GLN A 56 -6.63 -29.51 -22.44
C GLN A 56 -5.45 -29.67 -23.38
N THR A 57 -4.60 -28.66 -23.52
CA THR A 57 -3.56 -28.64 -24.56
C THR A 57 -2.13 -28.78 -24.01
N GLY A 58 -1.94 -28.54 -22.70
CA GLY A 58 -0.61 -28.40 -22.08
C GLY A 58 0.07 -27.07 -22.40
N GLU A 59 -0.52 -26.21 -23.22
CA GLU A 59 0.04 -24.93 -23.64
C GLU A 59 -0.53 -23.75 -22.83
N THR A 60 0.20 -22.66 -22.76
CA THR A 60 -0.24 -21.42 -22.08
C THR A 60 -0.69 -20.40 -23.12
N THR A 61 -1.97 -20.01 -23.09
CA THR A 61 -2.46 -18.86 -23.84
C THR A 61 -2.29 -17.55 -23.07
N ARG A 62 -2.09 -16.44 -23.79
CA ARG A 62 -2.12 -15.07 -23.24
C ARG A 62 -3.30 -14.27 -23.80
N TRP A 63 -4.34 -14.97 -24.24
CA TRP A 63 -5.59 -14.42 -24.74
C TRP A 63 -6.77 -15.09 -24.05
N THR A 64 -7.88 -14.37 -23.90
CA THR A 64 -9.18 -14.90 -23.46
C THR A 64 -10.30 -14.34 -24.31
N ASN A 65 -11.31 -15.15 -24.57
CA ASN A 65 -12.55 -14.73 -25.22
C ASN A 65 -13.68 -14.43 -24.20
N SER A 66 -13.43 -14.64 -22.91
CA SER A 66 -14.44 -14.53 -21.84
C SER A 66 -15.05 -13.14 -21.72
N VAL A 67 -14.34 -12.08 -22.13
CA VAL A 67 -14.77 -10.69 -21.95
C VAL A 67 -14.42 -9.83 -23.17
N PHE A 68 -15.22 -8.78 -23.39
CA PHE A 68 -15.01 -7.74 -24.41
C PHE A 68 -14.84 -8.27 -25.86
N GLY A 69 -15.31 -9.47 -26.15
CA GLY A 69 -15.11 -10.11 -27.47
C GLY A 69 -13.69 -10.62 -27.69
N GLY A 70 -12.89 -10.68 -26.66
CA GLY A 70 -11.50 -11.13 -26.65
C GLY A 70 -10.53 -10.04 -26.21
N MET A 71 -9.58 -10.42 -25.34
CA MET A 71 -8.52 -9.54 -24.87
C MET A 71 -7.28 -10.28 -24.38
N PRO A 72 -6.10 -9.62 -24.36
CA PRO A 72 -4.92 -10.18 -23.72
C PRO A 72 -5.09 -10.36 -22.21
N THR A 73 -4.47 -11.41 -21.67
CA THR A 73 -4.55 -11.74 -20.22
C THR A 73 -3.51 -11.06 -19.35
N TYR A 74 -2.73 -10.11 -19.88
CA TYR A 74 -1.60 -9.48 -19.18
C TYR A 74 -1.97 -8.84 -17.86
N GLN A 75 -3.18 -8.29 -17.73
CA GLN A 75 -3.68 -7.61 -16.54
C GLN A 75 -4.70 -8.44 -15.73
N MET A 76 -5.00 -9.67 -16.17
CA MET A 76 -5.92 -10.54 -15.43
C MET A 76 -5.23 -11.77 -14.84
N SER A 77 -4.40 -12.41 -15.65
CA SER A 77 -3.70 -13.64 -15.28
C SER A 77 -2.33 -13.69 -15.97
N PRO A 78 -1.40 -12.78 -15.61
CA PRO A 78 -0.08 -12.75 -16.23
C PRO A 78 0.65 -14.07 -15.99
N SER A 79 1.27 -14.60 -17.04
CA SER A 79 2.02 -15.85 -16.99
C SER A 79 3.25 -15.73 -17.89
N TYR A 80 4.42 -15.75 -17.29
CA TYR A 80 5.71 -15.63 -17.96
C TYR A 80 6.69 -16.63 -17.36
N ASP A 81 7.38 -17.40 -18.20
CA ASP A 81 8.36 -18.39 -17.77
C ASP A 81 9.53 -17.74 -17.03
N SER A 82 9.89 -16.51 -17.44
CA SER A 82 10.91 -15.70 -16.76
C SER A 82 10.61 -15.43 -15.28
N ASN A 83 9.34 -15.52 -14.86
CA ASN A 83 8.92 -15.23 -13.50
C ASN A 83 8.74 -16.48 -12.61
N GLN A 84 8.96 -17.68 -13.15
CA GLN A 84 8.74 -18.91 -12.37
C GLN A 84 9.65 -19.00 -11.14
N VAL A 85 10.95 -18.74 -11.29
CA VAL A 85 11.91 -18.75 -10.17
C VAL A 85 11.55 -17.66 -9.18
N LEU A 86 11.24 -16.44 -9.64
CA LEU A 86 10.83 -15.33 -8.78
C LEU A 86 9.58 -15.69 -7.97
N SER A 87 8.60 -16.35 -8.59
CA SER A 87 7.37 -16.81 -7.92
C SER A 87 7.65 -17.81 -6.80
N GLN A 88 8.64 -18.70 -6.95
CA GLN A 88 9.04 -19.60 -5.87
C GLN A 88 9.73 -18.85 -4.71
N ILE A 89 10.54 -17.84 -5.01
CA ILE A 89 11.17 -16.99 -3.98
C ILE A 89 10.10 -16.20 -3.22
N VAL A 90 9.08 -15.68 -3.91
CA VAL A 90 7.91 -15.02 -3.30
C VAL A 90 7.18 -15.98 -2.36
N LYS A 91 6.88 -17.21 -2.80
CA LYS A 91 6.24 -18.23 -1.95
C LYS A 91 7.09 -18.56 -0.71
N ALA A 92 8.41 -18.63 -0.86
CA ALA A 92 9.32 -18.82 0.27
C ALA A 92 9.28 -17.65 1.26
N TYR A 93 9.19 -16.41 0.78
CA TYR A 93 9.02 -15.23 1.63
C TYR A 93 7.67 -15.24 2.38
N HIS A 94 6.62 -15.81 1.77
CA HIS A 94 5.31 -16.02 2.39
C HIS A 94 5.28 -17.25 3.33
N LEU A 95 6.38 -17.99 3.50
CA LEU A 95 6.48 -19.25 4.25
C LEU A 95 5.44 -20.30 3.78
N TRP A 96 5.01 -20.27 2.54
CA TRP A 96 3.95 -21.15 2.00
C TRP A 96 2.65 -21.17 2.84
N LEU A 97 2.41 -20.10 3.61
CA LEU A 97 1.19 -19.97 4.42
C LEU A 97 -0.06 -19.95 3.51
N PRO A 98 -1.22 -20.41 4.02
CA PRO A 98 -2.48 -20.38 3.27
C PRO A 98 -2.85 -18.97 2.81
N ASP A 99 -3.74 -18.90 1.80
CA ASP A 99 -4.31 -17.66 1.29
C ASP A 99 -4.86 -16.81 2.46
N TYR A 100 -4.96 -15.51 2.28
CA TYR A 100 -5.30 -14.48 3.27
C TYR A 100 -4.46 -14.50 4.57
N VAL A 101 -4.07 -15.64 5.12
CA VAL A 101 -3.17 -15.72 6.29
C VAL A 101 -1.82 -15.10 5.97
N TRP A 102 -1.20 -15.47 4.84
CA TRP A 102 0.08 -14.90 4.46
C TRP A 102 0.01 -13.40 4.15
N TYR A 103 -1.16 -12.83 3.79
CA TYR A 103 -1.28 -11.38 3.56
C TYR A 103 -0.95 -10.58 4.82
N VAL A 104 -1.55 -10.95 5.96
CA VAL A 104 -1.28 -10.30 7.24
C VAL A 104 0.15 -10.57 7.69
N PHE A 105 0.64 -11.80 7.49
CA PHE A 105 2.01 -12.19 7.81
C PHE A 105 3.05 -11.32 7.09
N VAL A 106 2.91 -11.10 5.77
CA VAL A 106 3.89 -10.29 5.02
C VAL A 106 3.79 -8.80 5.34
N TYR A 107 2.62 -8.29 5.71
CA TYR A 107 2.50 -6.94 6.25
C TYR A 107 3.31 -6.80 7.54
N LEU A 108 3.11 -7.71 8.50
CA LEU A 108 3.86 -7.74 9.75
C LEU A 108 5.37 -7.85 9.50
N LEU A 109 5.78 -8.83 8.69
CA LEU A 109 7.18 -9.12 8.40
C LEU A 109 7.86 -7.96 7.65
N GLY A 110 7.19 -7.41 6.63
CA GLY A 110 7.74 -6.33 5.80
C GLY A 110 8.04 -5.08 6.62
N PHE A 111 7.09 -4.64 7.44
CA PHE A 111 7.27 -3.46 8.28
C PHE A 111 8.31 -3.71 9.40
N TYR A 112 8.37 -4.93 9.93
CA TYR A 112 9.41 -5.35 10.87
C TYR A 112 10.81 -5.22 10.27
N ILE A 113 11.03 -5.78 9.08
CA ILE A 113 12.31 -5.68 8.36
C ILE A 113 12.71 -4.21 8.20
N MET A 114 11.77 -3.35 7.84
CA MET A 114 12.02 -1.92 7.67
C MET A 114 12.40 -1.25 8.99
N LEU A 115 11.65 -1.44 10.07
CA LEU A 115 11.97 -0.86 11.36
C LEU A 115 13.32 -1.35 11.90
N ARG A 116 13.67 -2.64 11.66
CA ARG A 116 15.01 -3.16 11.97
C ARG A 116 16.11 -2.45 11.16
N ALA A 117 15.84 -2.09 9.89
CA ALA A 117 16.76 -1.27 9.09
C ALA A 117 16.94 0.14 9.66
N PHE A 118 15.92 0.71 10.30
CA PHE A 118 15.98 1.97 11.07
C PHE A 118 16.57 1.83 12.48
N ASN A 119 17.15 0.67 12.83
CA ASN A 119 17.75 0.37 14.14
C ASN A 119 16.75 0.37 15.32
N PHE A 120 15.53 -0.03 15.09
CA PHE A 120 14.64 -0.33 16.19
C PHE A 120 15.04 -1.66 16.87
N ARG A 121 14.92 -1.73 18.19
CA ARG A 121 15.00 -3.01 18.92
C ARG A 121 13.82 -3.90 18.53
N GLN A 122 13.96 -5.21 18.71
CA GLN A 122 12.99 -6.21 18.24
C GLN A 122 11.59 -5.95 18.77
N SER A 123 11.42 -5.66 20.05
CA SER A 123 10.12 -5.41 20.67
C SER A 123 9.39 -4.19 20.07
N LEU A 124 10.09 -3.07 19.88
CA LEU A 124 9.50 -1.88 19.27
C LEU A 124 9.21 -2.10 17.78
N ALA A 125 10.09 -2.83 17.07
CA ALA A 125 9.84 -3.17 15.68
C ALA A 125 8.62 -4.09 15.53
N ALA A 126 8.45 -5.08 16.43
CA ALA A 126 7.28 -5.94 16.44
C ALA A 126 5.99 -5.16 16.73
N LEU A 127 6.01 -4.28 17.73
CA LEU A 127 4.87 -3.41 18.05
C LEU A 127 4.48 -2.53 16.86
N GLY A 128 5.46 -1.87 16.23
CA GLY A 128 5.20 -1.02 15.07
C GLY A 128 4.65 -1.80 13.87
N SER A 129 5.10 -3.05 13.70
CA SER A 129 4.56 -3.93 12.66
C SER A 129 3.10 -4.29 12.89
N ILE A 130 2.71 -4.55 14.14
CA ILE A 130 1.32 -4.80 14.51
C ILE A 130 0.49 -3.53 14.28
N ILE A 131 0.95 -2.37 14.73
CA ILE A 131 0.26 -1.10 14.53
C ILE A 131 -0.01 -0.84 13.04
N TRP A 132 0.98 -1.04 12.19
CA TRP A 132 0.83 -0.80 10.76
C TRP A 132 -0.05 -1.86 10.08
N ALA A 133 0.24 -3.15 10.29
CA ALA A 133 -0.45 -4.25 9.62
C ALA A 133 -1.93 -4.34 9.99
N PHE A 134 -2.32 -3.85 11.17
CA PHE A 134 -3.70 -3.83 11.65
C PHE A 134 -4.42 -2.49 11.44
N SER A 135 -3.87 -1.59 10.61
CA SER A 135 -4.63 -0.46 10.08
C SER A 135 -5.83 -0.97 9.27
N SER A 136 -6.96 -0.31 9.38
CA SER A 136 -8.23 -0.79 8.78
C SER A 136 -8.16 -0.92 7.27
N TYR A 137 -7.38 -0.07 6.61
CA TYR A 137 -7.26 -0.05 5.15
C TYR A 137 -6.81 -1.40 4.56
N PHE A 138 -5.86 -2.08 5.23
CA PHE A 138 -5.35 -3.37 4.73
C PHE A 138 -6.43 -4.45 4.75
N PHE A 139 -7.27 -4.48 5.77
CA PHE A 139 -8.40 -5.42 5.85
C PHE A 139 -9.51 -5.08 4.87
N ILE A 140 -9.77 -3.78 4.65
CA ILE A 140 -10.73 -3.32 3.64
C ILE A 140 -10.35 -3.84 2.26
N ILE A 141 -9.09 -3.70 1.84
CA ILE A 141 -8.65 -4.16 0.51
C ILE A 141 -8.53 -5.68 0.40
N ILE A 142 -8.24 -6.39 1.50
CA ILE A 142 -8.27 -7.86 1.55
C ILE A 142 -9.71 -8.34 1.36
N ALA A 143 -10.68 -7.76 2.09
CA ALA A 143 -12.10 -8.11 2.00
C ALA A 143 -12.67 -7.80 0.61
N ALA A 144 -12.29 -6.68 0.01
CA ALA A 144 -12.70 -6.32 -1.36
C ALA A 144 -12.10 -7.25 -2.43
N GLY A 145 -11.01 -7.97 -2.12
CA GLY A 145 -10.33 -8.85 -3.08
C GLY A 145 -9.31 -8.15 -3.97
N HIS A 146 -8.84 -6.96 -3.59
CA HIS A 146 -7.83 -6.21 -4.33
C HIS A 146 -6.42 -6.80 -4.11
N ILE A 147 -6.24 -8.07 -4.48
CA ILE A 147 -5.08 -8.89 -4.07
C ILE A 147 -3.75 -8.32 -4.57
N TRP A 148 -3.68 -7.81 -5.80
CA TRP A 148 -2.44 -7.21 -6.31
C TRP A 148 -2.06 -5.93 -5.56
N LYS A 149 -3.06 -5.16 -5.10
CA LYS A 149 -2.82 -4.01 -4.22
C LYS A 149 -2.29 -4.47 -2.85
N VAL A 150 -2.85 -5.56 -2.30
CA VAL A 150 -2.36 -6.18 -1.05
C VAL A 150 -0.88 -6.55 -1.17
N TRP A 151 -0.49 -7.18 -2.28
CA TRP A 151 0.90 -7.58 -2.52
C TRP A 151 1.84 -6.37 -2.63
N ALA A 152 1.49 -5.40 -3.48
CA ALA A 152 2.30 -4.20 -3.65
C ALA A 152 2.53 -3.47 -2.31
N LEU A 153 1.47 -3.30 -1.50
CA LEU A 153 1.59 -2.66 -0.19
C LEU A 153 2.48 -3.46 0.79
N ALA A 154 2.49 -4.79 0.70
CA ALA A 154 3.30 -5.64 1.57
C ALA A 154 4.81 -5.57 1.26
N TYR A 155 5.18 -5.35 0.00
CA TYR A 155 6.57 -5.37 -0.43
C TYR A 155 7.28 -4.02 -0.35
N LEU A 156 6.54 -2.91 -0.23
CA LEU A 156 7.11 -1.59 -0.05
C LEU A 156 8.00 -1.47 1.19
N PRO A 157 7.58 -1.84 2.43
CA PRO A 157 8.41 -1.61 3.60
C PRO A 157 9.77 -2.30 3.53
N PRO A 158 9.89 -3.58 3.12
CA PRO A 158 11.20 -4.21 2.99
C PRO A 158 12.03 -3.66 1.82
N MET A 159 11.42 -3.11 0.76
CA MET A 159 12.14 -2.37 -0.27
C MET A 159 12.75 -1.09 0.31
N ILE A 160 11.98 -0.32 1.09
CA ILE A 160 12.49 0.85 1.82
C ILE A 160 13.60 0.47 2.80
N ALA A 161 13.52 -0.70 3.45
CA ALA A 161 14.63 -1.20 4.27
C ALA A 161 15.93 -1.29 3.47
N GLY A 162 15.89 -1.75 2.22
CA GLY A 162 17.03 -1.77 1.32
C GLY A 162 17.59 -0.37 1.08
N VAL A 163 16.73 0.59 0.77
CA VAL A 163 17.10 2.01 0.58
C VAL A 163 17.77 2.56 1.85
N VAL A 164 17.15 2.40 3.01
CA VAL A 164 17.69 2.87 4.30
C VAL A 164 19.07 2.25 4.58
N LEU A 165 19.23 0.95 4.35
CA LEU A 165 20.51 0.29 4.57
C LEU A 165 21.62 0.79 3.64
N ALA A 166 21.29 1.09 2.37
CA ALA A 166 22.23 1.69 1.44
C ALA A 166 22.72 3.05 1.93
N TYR A 167 21.82 3.96 2.31
CA TYR A 167 22.18 5.27 2.86
C TYR A 167 22.90 5.20 4.21
N ARG A 168 22.74 4.10 4.93
CA ARG A 168 23.53 3.81 6.15
C ARG A 168 24.88 3.16 5.87
N GLY A 169 25.31 3.06 4.60
CA GLY A 169 26.60 2.51 4.19
C GLY A 169 26.65 0.97 4.14
N LYS A 170 25.52 0.28 4.35
CA LYS A 170 25.43 -1.19 4.23
C LYS A 170 25.07 -1.59 2.80
N TYR A 171 25.95 -1.21 1.85
CA TYR A 171 25.65 -1.22 0.41
C TYR A 171 25.18 -2.58 -0.13
N LEU A 172 25.88 -3.68 0.20
CA LEU A 172 25.50 -5.01 -0.27
C LEU A 172 24.10 -5.42 0.21
N LYS A 173 23.81 -5.20 1.50
CA LYS A 173 22.48 -5.49 2.04
C LYS A 173 21.42 -4.59 1.43
N GLY A 174 21.74 -3.31 1.23
CA GLY A 174 20.87 -2.34 0.54
C GLY A 174 20.58 -2.78 -0.89
N LEU A 175 21.61 -3.14 -1.67
CA LEU A 175 21.47 -3.65 -3.03
C LEU A 175 20.53 -4.87 -3.11
N LEU A 176 20.81 -5.89 -2.30
CA LEU A 176 20.07 -7.16 -2.32
C LEU A 176 18.60 -6.95 -1.94
N LEU A 177 18.31 -6.22 -0.86
CA LEU A 177 16.92 -5.97 -0.46
C LEU A 177 16.19 -5.10 -1.47
N THR A 178 16.82 -4.05 -1.99
CA THR A 178 16.20 -3.22 -3.02
C THR A 178 15.91 -4.04 -4.27
N ALA A 179 16.84 -4.88 -4.73
CA ALA A 179 16.66 -5.71 -5.93
C ALA A 179 15.51 -6.73 -5.75
N ILE A 180 15.54 -7.49 -4.66
CA ILE A 180 14.54 -8.53 -4.39
C ILE A 180 13.14 -7.93 -4.25
N PHE A 181 12.99 -6.88 -3.42
CA PHE A 181 11.67 -6.32 -3.16
C PHE A 181 11.17 -5.38 -4.26
N SER A 182 12.05 -4.79 -5.08
CA SER A 182 11.62 -4.17 -6.34
C SER A 182 11.11 -5.22 -7.34
N ALA A 183 11.71 -6.40 -7.39
CA ALA A 183 11.21 -7.50 -8.22
C ALA A 183 9.82 -7.98 -7.76
N PHE A 184 9.62 -8.14 -6.45
CA PHE A 184 8.32 -8.51 -5.86
C PHE A 184 7.26 -7.43 -6.10
N GLU A 185 7.64 -6.17 -5.92
CA GLU A 185 6.78 -5.00 -6.12
C GLU A 185 6.23 -4.94 -7.55
N VAL A 186 7.12 -5.10 -8.55
CA VAL A 186 6.70 -5.10 -9.97
C VAL A 186 5.90 -6.36 -10.29
N GLN A 187 6.26 -7.52 -9.74
CA GLN A 187 5.52 -8.77 -9.92
C GLN A 187 4.10 -8.70 -9.32
N ALA A 188 3.87 -7.87 -8.29
CA ALA A 188 2.54 -7.63 -7.72
C ALA A 188 1.56 -7.05 -8.74
N ASN A 189 2.05 -6.58 -9.89
CA ASN A 189 1.28 -6.13 -11.04
C ASN A 189 0.28 -4.99 -10.74
N HIS A 190 0.55 -4.17 -9.73
CA HIS A 190 -0.28 -3.01 -9.38
C HIS A 190 0.48 -1.70 -9.54
N VAL A 191 0.69 -1.30 -10.80
CA VAL A 191 1.52 -0.15 -11.21
C VAL A 191 1.16 1.15 -10.47
N GLN A 192 -0.12 1.38 -10.17
CA GLN A 192 -0.56 2.58 -9.44
C GLN A 192 0.02 2.65 -8.01
N MET A 193 0.06 1.54 -7.29
CA MET A 193 0.64 1.53 -5.94
C MET A 193 2.15 1.73 -6.00
N THR A 194 2.82 1.02 -6.90
CA THR A 194 4.25 1.21 -7.16
C THR A 194 4.57 2.68 -7.48
N TYR A 195 3.75 3.32 -8.32
CA TYR A 195 3.89 4.74 -8.66
C TYR A 195 3.74 5.66 -7.43
N TYR A 196 2.74 5.42 -6.57
CA TYR A 196 2.56 6.22 -5.37
C TYR A 196 3.71 6.08 -4.38
N TYR A 197 4.36 4.92 -4.36
CA TYR A 197 5.52 4.68 -3.51
C TYR A 197 6.77 5.43 -3.96
N LEU A 198 6.86 5.78 -5.23
CA LEU A 198 7.95 6.64 -5.70
C LEU A 198 7.93 8.01 -5.02
N PHE A 199 6.76 8.53 -4.64
CA PHE A 199 6.68 9.78 -3.86
C PHE A 199 7.28 9.61 -2.46
N ILE A 200 7.02 8.50 -1.76
CA ILE A 200 7.64 8.23 -0.46
C ILE A 200 9.16 8.17 -0.60
N ILE A 201 9.65 7.40 -1.58
CA ILE A 201 11.09 7.25 -1.83
C ILE A 201 11.71 8.61 -2.19
N LEU A 202 11.05 9.40 -3.03
CA LEU A 202 11.52 10.74 -3.41
C LEU A 202 11.70 11.64 -2.17
N PHE A 203 10.70 11.75 -1.31
CA PHE A 203 10.81 12.54 -0.09
C PHE A 203 11.89 12.02 0.86
N MET A 204 12.03 10.70 0.98
CA MET A 204 13.11 10.10 1.78
C MET A 204 14.50 10.41 1.20
N VAL A 205 14.66 10.32 -0.12
CA VAL A 205 15.92 10.64 -0.80
C VAL A 205 16.27 12.11 -0.62
N ILE A 206 15.30 13.02 -0.71
CA ILE A 206 15.48 14.45 -0.41
C ILE A 206 15.95 14.64 1.05
N ALA A 207 15.37 13.91 1.99
CA ALA A 207 15.80 13.97 3.39
C ALA A 207 17.24 13.45 3.58
N PHE A 208 17.61 12.35 2.93
CA PHE A 208 18.97 11.84 2.95
C PHE A 208 19.96 12.80 2.28
N LEU A 209 19.57 13.46 1.18
CA LEU A 209 20.37 14.49 0.53
C LEU A 209 20.62 15.68 1.46
N ALA A 210 19.55 16.19 2.11
CA ALA A 210 19.66 17.30 3.05
C ALA A 210 20.61 16.97 4.23
N ASP A 211 20.55 15.74 4.75
CA ASP A 211 21.45 15.27 5.80
C ASP A 211 22.90 15.15 5.29
N ALA A 212 23.08 14.63 4.07
CA ALA A 212 24.40 14.51 3.43
C ALA A 212 25.05 15.87 3.15
N ILE A 213 24.28 16.85 2.70
CA ILE A 213 24.77 18.23 2.51
C ILE A 213 25.24 18.80 3.85
N LYS A 214 24.40 18.68 4.89
CA LYS A 214 24.73 19.19 6.23
C LYS A 214 25.99 18.57 6.83
N LYS A 215 26.26 17.29 6.50
CA LYS A 215 27.44 16.53 7.00
C LYS A 215 28.65 16.56 6.07
N GLY A 216 28.55 17.12 4.86
CA GLY A 216 29.64 17.07 3.86
C GLY A 216 29.85 15.67 3.26
N GLU A 217 28.84 14.80 3.28
CA GLU A 217 28.93 13.39 2.86
C GLU A 217 28.32 13.12 1.46
N LEU A 218 28.37 14.06 0.53
CA LEU A 218 27.75 13.93 -0.81
C LEU A 218 28.25 12.71 -1.60
N ALA A 219 29.54 12.38 -1.51
CA ALA A 219 30.07 11.18 -2.18
C ALA A 219 29.44 9.89 -1.67
N ARG A 220 29.21 9.80 -0.35
CA ARG A 220 28.51 8.67 0.28
C ARG A 220 27.05 8.61 -0.14
N PHE A 221 26.38 9.77 -0.21
CA PHE A 221 25.02 9.88 -0.74
C PHE A 221 24.94 9.38 -2.19
N GLY A 222 25.81 9.86 -3.08
CA GLY A 222 25.85 9.43 -4.49
C GLY A 222 26.07 7.93 -4.64
N LYS A 223 26.98 7.34 -3.86
CA LYS A 223 27.22 5.89 -3.84
C LYS A 223 25.98 5.12 -3.38
N ALA A 224 25.30 5.57 -2.32
CA ALA A 224 24.07 4.93 -1.83
C ALA A 224 22.94 5.00 -2.86
N THR A 225 22.75 6.16 -3.50
CA THR A 225 21.78 6.35 -4.57
C THR A 225 22.05 5.41 -5.74
N ALA A 226 23.29 5.32 -6.20
CA ALA A 226 23.68 4.41 -7.28
C ALA A 226 23.38 2.95 -6.92
N VAL A 227 23.65 2.52 -5.69
CA VAL A 227 23.31 1.17 -5.19
C VAL A 227 21.80 0.92 -5.25
N CYS A 228 20.98 1.88 -4.81
CA CYS A 228 19.52 1.76 -4.87
C CYS A 228 19.01 1.69 -6.32
N VAL A 229 19.53 2.55 -7.20
CA VAL A 229 19.16 2.56 -8.63
C VAL A 229 19.52 1.23 -9.29
N VAL A 230 20.74 0.74 -9.09
CA VAL A 230 21.17 -0.57 -9.64
C VAL A 230 20.30 -1.70 -9.09
N GLY A 231 20.01 -1.70 -7.78
CA GLY A 231 19.11 -2.70 -7.17
C GLY A 231 17.71 -2.65 -7.78
N ALA A 232 17.12 -1.47 -7.92
CA ALA A 232 15.81 -1.31 -8.54
C ALA A 232 15.81 -1.78 -10.01
N LEU A 233 16.83 -1.42 -10.80
CA LEU A 233 16.95 -1.86 -12.20
C LEU A 233 17.07 -3.39 -12.31
N ILE A 234 17.84 -4.05 -11.44
CA ILE A 234 17.89 -5.52 -11.38
C ILE A 234 16.50 -6.10 -11.07
N GLY A 235 15.81 -5.57 -10.07
CA GLY A 235 14.47 -6.04 -9.72
C GLY A 235 13.45 -5.85 -10.84
N ILE A 236 13.45 -4.67 -11.48
CA ILE A 236 12.57 -4.36 -12.61
C ILE A 236 12.87 -5.27 -13.80
N SER A 237 14.15 -5.56 -14.10
CA SER A 237 14.56 -6.35 -15.26
C SER A 237 13.99 -7.78 -15.25
N LEU A 238 13.74 -8.34 -14.06
CA LEU A 238 13.13 -9.67 -13.93
C LEU A 238 11.66 -9.72 -14.39
N ASN A 239 11.01 -8.56 -14.53
CA ASN A 239 9.60 -8.43 -14.93
C ASN A 239 9.42 -7.69 -16.27
N LEU A 240 10.48 -7.54 -17.07
CA LEU A 240 10.43 -6.76 -18.32
C LEU A 240 9.37 -7.25 -19.30
N SER A 241 9.16 -8.57 -19.42
CA SER A 241 8.12 -9.13 -20.31
C SER A 241 6.73 -8.63 -19.92
N ASN A 242 6.38 -8.66 -18.63
CA ASN A 242 5.09 -8.18 -18.17
C ASN A 242 4.95 -6.66 -18.33
N LEU A 243 5.99 -5.91 -18.00
CA LEU A 243 5.99 -4.45 -18.13
C LEU A 243 5.87 -4.01 -19.60
N TYR A 244 6.60 -4.67 -20.51
CA TYR A 244 6.55 -4.39 -21.95
C TYR A 244 5.16 -4.63 -22.52
N HIS A 245 4.57 -5.80 -22.28
CA HIS A 245 3.23 -6.12 -22.79
C HIS A 245 2.16 -5.22 -22.15
N THR A 246 2.27 -4.93 -20.87
CA THR A 246 1.36 -3.99 -20.19
C THR A 246 1.46 -2.59 -20.78
N TRP A 247 2.67 -2.11 -21.05
CA TRP A 247 2.89 -0.81 -21.68
C TRP A 247 2.34 -0.76 -23.09
N GLN A 248 2.65 -1.77 -23.91
CA GLN A 248 2.19 -1.88 -25.29
C GLN A 248 0.65 -1.94 -25.36
N TYR A 249 0.05 -2.87 -24.62
CA TYR A 249 -1.39 -3.02 -24.59
C TYR A 249 -2.11 -1.81 -23.96
N GLY A 250 -1.49 -1.17 -23.00
CA GLY A 250 -2.03 0.04 -22.36
C GLY A 250 -2.30 1.19 -23.33
N GLN A 251 -1.61 1.22 -24.47
CA GLN A 251 -1.84 2.25 -25.51
C GLN A 251 -3.14 2.02 -26.28
N GLU A 252 -3.60 0.76 -26.37
CA GLU A 252 -4.83 0.35 -27.05
C GLU A 252 -6.05 0.35 -26.12
N THR A 253 -5.88 0.81 -24.90
CA THR A 253 -6.96 0.88 -23.90
C THR A 253 -7.42 2.32 -23.68
N MET A 254 -8.47 2.50 -22.86
CA MET A 254 -8.94 3.83 -22.44
C MET A 254 -7.86 4.71 -21.78
N ARG A 255 -6.68 4.15 -21.45
CA ARG A 255 -5.52 4.88 -20.94
C ARG A 255 -4.59 5.39 -22.06
N GLY A 256 -4.81 4.95 -23.29
CA GLY A 256 -4.13 5.44 -24.50
C GLY A 256 -4.77 6.72 -25.06
N LYS A 257 -4.37 7.09 -26.27
CA LYS A 257 -5.03 8.16 -27.02
C LYS A 257 -6.35 7.64 -27.57
N SER A 258 -7.43 8.38 -27.34
CA SER A 258 -8.73 8.05 -27.94
C SER A 258 -8.79 8.56 -29.39
N GLU A 259 -9.23 7.72 -30.32
CA GLU A 259 -9.56 8.10 -31.68
C GLU A 259 -10.97 8.70 -31.78
N LEU A 260 -11.80 8.49 -30.76
CA LEU A 260 -13.17 9.02 -30.74
C LEU A 260 -13.16 10.49 -30.34
N VAL A 261 -13.99 11.28 -31.02
CA VAL A 261 -14.23 12.69 -30.67
C VAL A 261 -14.97 12.73 -29.33
N LYS A 262 -14.31 13.25 -28.31
CA LYS A 262 -14.91 13.38 -26.99
C LYS A 262 -15.77 14.63 -26.91
N LYS A 263 -16.99 14.49 -26.37
CA LYS A 263 -17.98 15.60 -26.30
C LYS A 263 -17.59 16.73 -25.35
N ASN A 264 -16.73 16.50 -24.36
CA ASN A 264 -16.32 17.49 -23.38
C ASN A 264 -14.79 17.59 -23.29
N ALA A 265 -14.22 18.56 -23.98
CA ALA A 265 -12.77 18.78 -23.99
C ALA A 265 -12.21 19.19 -22.62
N ALA A 266 -12.97 19.88 -21.78
CA ALA A 266 -12.54 20.31 -20.45
C ALA A 266 -12.35 19.13 -19.48
N ASN A 267 -13.05 18.03 -19.72
CA ASN A 267 -12.94 16.80 -18.90
C ASN A 267 -11.75 15.92 -19.30
N GLN A 268 -11.10 16.21 -20.43
CA GLN A 268 -10.00 15.39 -20.92
C GLN A 268 -8.68 15.75 -20.24
N THR A 269 -7.83 14.73 -20.06
CA THR A 269 -6.41 14.92 -19.76
C THR A 269 -5.58 14.77 -21.03
N SER A 270 -4.38 15.33 -21.05
CA SER A 270 -3.50 15.33 -22.25
C SER A 270 -3.09 13.90 -22.70
N SER A 271 -3.09 12.92 -21.82
CA SER A 271 -2.49 11.62 -22.10
C SER A 271 -3.07 10.46 -21.27
N GLY A 272 -4.28 10.58 -20.75
CA GLY A 272 -4.81 9.58 -19.83
C GLY A 272 -6.33 9.47 -19.83
N LEU A 273 -6.84 9.12 -18.66
CA LEU A 273 -8.26 8.97 -18.37
C LEU A 273 -8.95 10.35 -18.25
N ASP A 274 -10.27 10.38 -18.36
CA ASP A 274 -11.06 11.59 -18.13
C ASP A 274 -11.01 12.00 -16.65
N ARG A 275 -11.03 13.33 -16.39
CA ARG A 275 -10.90 13.90 -15.04
C ARG A 275 -11.99 13.40 -14.09
N ASP A 276 -13.25 13.37 -14.55
CA ASP A 276 -14.37 12.87 -13.75
C ASP A 276 -14.20 11.40 -13.38
N TYR A 277 -13.69 10.58 -14.31
CA TYR A 277 -13.43 9.17 -14.06
C TYR A 277 -12.26 8.95 -13.10
N ILE A 278 -11.20 9.76 -13.20
CA ILE A 278 -10.05 9.73 -12.28
C ILE A 278 -10.49 10.08 -10.87
N THR A 279 -11.32 11.14 -10.74
CA THR A 279 -11.69 11.74 -9.46
C THR A 279 -13.02 11.22 -8.90
N GLN A 280 -13.60 10.21 -9.52
CA GLN A 280 -14.88 9.62 -9.07
C GLN A 280 -14.83 9.17 -7.60
N TRP A 281 -13.76 8.51 -7.18
CA TRP A 281 -13.46 8.17 -5.79
C TRP A 281 -12.52 9.21 -5.20
N SER A 282 -13.05 10.36 -4.83
CA SER A 282 -12.35 11.42 -4.12
C SER A 282 -12.74 11.44 -2.67
N TYR A 283 -11.75 11.56 -1.80
CA TYR A 283 -11.94 11.65 -0.37
C TYR A 283 -12.54 13.01 0.01
N GLY A 284 -13.49 13.02 0.93
CA GLY A 284 -14.00 14.29 1.48
C GLY A 284 -12.95 15.01 2.30
N ILE A 285 -12.94 16.35 2.27
CA ILE A 285 -12.02 17.14 3.09
C ILE A 285 -12.23 16.81 4.57
N ASP A 286 -13.47 16.78 5.01
CA ASP A 286 -13.89 16.44 6.36
C ASP A 286 -13.82 14.92 6.64
N GLU A 287 -13.79 14.10 5.60
CA GLU A 287 -13.55 12.66 5.70
C GLU A 287 -12.13 12.33 6.16
N THR A 288 -11.19 13.27 6.03
CA THR A 288 -9.81 13.14 6.53
C THR A 288 -9.75 12.83 8.03
N TRP A 289 -10.75 13.23 8.80
CA TRP A 289 -10.86 12.88 10.22
C TRP A 289 -10.95 11.38 10.48
N THR A 290 -11.36 10.57 9.50
CA THR A 290 -11.43 9.12 9.67
C THR A 290 -10.07 8.48 9.94
N LEU A 291 -8.97 9.11 9.50
CA LEU A 291 -7.60 8.65 9.83
C LEU A 291 -7.39 8.56 11.36
N MET A 292 -8.08 9.40 12.13
CA MET A 292 -7.98 9.48 13.59
C MET A 292 -9.27 9.05 14.31
N ILE A 293 -10.45 9.26 13.70
CA ILE A 293 -11.76 8.94 14.27
C ILE A 293 -12.49 8.02 13.29
N PRO A 294 -12.52 6.70 13.51
CA PRO A 294 -12.89 5.72 12.46
C PRO A 294 -14.28 5.95 11.86
N ASN A 295 -15.23 6.37 12.65
CA ASN A 295 -16.62 6.56 12.20
C ASN A 295 -17.00 8.04 11.98
N ALA A 296 -16.02 8.94 11.75
CA ALA A 296 -16.30 10.36 11.50
C ALA A 296 -17.25 10.61 10.31
N LYS A 297 -17.27 9.68 9.34
CA LYS A 297 -18.20 9.68 8.20
C LYS A 297 -19.04 8.40 8.11
N GLY A 298 -19.31 7.79 9.25
CA GLY A 298 -20.01 6.50 9.33
C GLY A 298 -19.11 5.32 8.97
N GLY A 299 -19.72 4.17 8.73
CA GLY A 299 -19.04 2.91 8.46
C GLY A 299 -18.87 2.61 6.98
N ALA A 300 -19.07 1.34 6.61
CA ALA A 300 -19.11 0.89 5.22
C ALA A 300 -20.41 1.36 4.52
N SER A 301 -20.40 1.33 3.19
CA SER A 301 -21.60 1.61 2.37
C SER A 301 -22.57 0.42 2.39
N VAL A 302 -23.06 0.08 3.58
CA VAL A 302 -24.03 -0.97 3.81
C VAL A 302 -25.28 -0.37 4.48
N PRO A 303 -26.48 -0.98 4.33
CA PRO A 303 -27.67 -0.50 5.00
C PRO A 303 -27.52 -0.40 6.52
N LEU A 304 -28.12 0.64 7.11
CA LEU A 304 -28.13 0.82 8.56
C LEU A 304 -28.77 -0.37 9.29
N ALA A 305 -29.73 -1.02 8.65
CA ALA A 305 -30.36 -2.25 9.16
C ALA A 305 -29.38 -3.42 9.41
N GLN A 306 -28.18 -3.39 8.84
CA GLN A 306 -27.12 -4.38 9.13
C GLN A 306 -26.32 -4.08 10.39
N ASN A 307 -26.52 -2.90 10.99
CA ASN A 307 -25.85 -2.54 12.24
C ASN A 307 -26.73 -2.96 13.43
N GLN A 308 -26.38 -4.09 14.06
CA GLN A 308 -27.15 -4.66 15.17
C GLN A 308 -27.33 -3.66 16.33
N GLN A 309 -26.26 -2.95 16.72
CA GLN A 309 -26.33 -1.98 17.82
C GLN A 309 -27.27 -0.79 17.51
N ALA A 310 -27.32 -0.36 16.24
CA ALA A 310 -28.24 0.67 15.81
C ALA A 310 -29.68 0.14 15.81
N MET A 311 -29.89 -1.10 15.35
CA MET A 311 -31.21 -1.71 15.27
C MET A 311 -31.80 -2.02 16.65
N GLU A 312 -30.98 -2.33 17.67
CA GLU A 312 -31.44 -2.51 19.05
C GLU A 312 -32.09 -1.25 19.64
N LYS A 313 -31.74 -0.07 19.13
CA LYS A 313 -32.23 1.24 19.58
C LYS A 313 -33.21 1.88 18.58
N ALA A 314 -33.45 1.24 17.46
CA ALA A 314 -34.23 1.78 16.36
C ALA A 314 -35.74 1.61 16.62
N ASP A 315 -36.54 2.59 16.18
CA ASP A 315 -37.99 2.46 16.20
C ASP A 315 -38.45 1.41 15.16
N PRO A 316 -39.15 0.32 15.57
CA PRO A 316 -39.58 -0.73 14.66
C PRO A 316 -40.46 -0.24 13.50
N ASN A 317 -41.14 0.89 13.65
CA ASN A 317 -41.98 1.46 12.60
C ASN A 317 -41.21 1.94 11.38
N PHE A 318 -39.88 2.17 11.48
CA PHE A 318 -39.05 2.71 10.43
C PHE A 318 -38.05 1.70 9.84
N VAL A 319 -38.22 0.40 10.12
CA VAL A 319 -37.28 -0.65 9.66
C VAL A 319 -37.03 -0.60 8.13
N GLN A 320 -38.07 -0.33 7.34
CA GLN A 320 -37.95 -0.22 5.89
C GLN A 320 -37.05 0.97 5.47
N ILE A 321 -37.10 2.06 6.22
CA ILE A 321 -36.20 3.22 5.98
C ILE A 321 -34.75 2.85 6.32
N TYR A 322 -34.53 2.15 7.44
CA TYR A 322 -33.19 1.72 7.85
C TYR A 322 -32.53 0.74 6.86
N GLN A 323 -33.33 -0.02 6.12
CA GLN A 323 -32.83 -0.86 5.01
C GLN A 323 -32.32 -0.07 3.81
N GLN A 324 -32.81 1.15 3.62
CA GLN A 324 -32.43 2.02 2.51
C GLN A 324 -31.33 3.03 2.89
N LEU A 325 -31.22 3.40 4.16
CA LEU A 325 -30.21 4.33 4.64
C LEU A 325 -28.85 3.64 4.75
N GLY A 326 -27.85 4.22 4.10
CA GLY A 326 -26.46 3.77 4.21
C GLY A 326 -25.80 4.25 5.51
N GLN A 327 -24.82 3.48 6.00
CA GLN A 327 -24.01 3.88 7.16
C GLN A 327 -22.92 4.88 6.81
N TYR A 328 -22.52 4.98 5.54
CA TYR A 328 -21.50 5.88 5.04
C TYR A 328 -22.07 7.23 4.62
N TRP A 329 -21.43 8.31 5.05
CA TRP A 329 -21.86 9.71 4.84
C TRP A 329 -20.78 10.56 4.15
N GLY A 330 -19.75 9.93 3.59
CA GLY A 330 -18.66 10.63 2.91
C GLY A 330 -18.96 10.93 1.45
N ASN A 331 -17.96 11.47 0.76
CA ASN A 331 -18.10 11.96 -0.61
C ASN A 331 -17.80 10.91 -1.69
N GLN A 332 -17.32 9.72 -1.31
CA GLN A 332 -17.04 8.64 -2.25
C GLN A 332 -18.34 7.96 -2.67
N PRO A 333 -18.43 7.39 -3.89
CA PRO A 333 -19.62 6.62 -4.32
C PRO A 333 -19.94 5.44 -3.41
N GLY A 334 -18.92 4.90 -2.73
CA GLY A 334 -19.03 3.82 -1.79
C GLY A 334 -17.69 3.46 -1.17
N THR A 335 -17.73 2.82 -0.01
CA THR A 335 -16.54 2.32 0.70
C THR A 335 -16.88 1.04 1.47
N SER A 336 -15.90 0.17 1.64
CA SER A 336 -16.03 -1.03 2.48
C SER A 336 -15.68 -0.76 3.95
N GLY A 337 -15.40 0.49 4.31
CA GLY A 337 -15.08 0.92 5.67
C GLY A 337 -14.21 2.17 5.72
N PRO A 338 -14.04 2.78 6.90
CA PRO A 338 -13.21 3.97 7.08
C PRO A 338 -11.74 3.63 7.00
N VAL A 339 -10.95 4.50 6.37
CA VAL A 339 -9.48 4.45 6.41
C VAL A 339 -9.03 5.01 7.77
N TYR A 340 -8.58 4.12 8.66
CA TYR A 340 -8.25 4.47 10.04
C TYR A 340 -6.85 3.99 10.40
N VAL A 341 -5.97 4.94 10.74
CA VAL A 341 -4.57 4.68 11.12
C VAL A 341 -4.44 4.48 12.63
N GLY A 342 -5.29 5.15 13.40
CA GLY A 342 -5.30 5.10 14.87
C GLY A 342 -5.10 6.46 15.51
N ALA A 343 -5.99 6.84 16.45
CA ALA A 343 -5.92 8.12 17.14
C ALA A 343 -4.59 8.32 17.87
N PHE A 344 -4.15 7.31 18.61
CA PHE A 344 -2.88 7.33 19.33
C PHE A 344 -1.66 7.39 18.39
N VAL A 345 -1.74 6.74 17.24
CA VAL A 345 -0.69 6.76 16.20
C VAL A 345 -0.60 8.16 15.59
N CYS A 346 -1.74 8.80 15.30
CA CYS A 346 -1.77 10.18 14.82
C CYS A 346 -1.23 11.17 15.87
N MET A 347 -1.55 10.97 17.14
CA MET A 347 -0.97 11.77 18.23
C MET A 347 0.55 11.63 18.30
N LEU A 348 1.07 10.39 18.23
CA LEU A 348 2.51 10.14 18.20
C LEU A 348 3.18 10.69 16.95
N PHE A 349 2.51 10.68 15.79
CA PHE A 349 2.99 11.32 14.58
C PHE A 349 3.19 12.83 14.79
N ILE A 350 2.20 13.52 15.35
CA ILE A 350 2.28 14.95 15.65
C ILE A 350 3.41 15.21 16.66
N LEU A 351 3.47 14.44 17.74
CA LEU A 351 4.55 14.55 18.73
C LEU A 351 5.92 14.33 18.08
N GLY A 352 5.99 13.40 17.11
CA GLY A 352 7.21 13.11 16.35
C GLY A 352 7.78 14.32 15.61
N LEU A 353 6.94 15.25 15.15
CA LEU A 353 7.39 16.49 14.51
C LEU A 353 8.20 17.38 15.47
N PHE A 354 7.92 17.31 16.76
CA PHE A 354 8.60 18.11 17.79
C PHE A 354 9.84 17.41 18.35
N ILE A 355 9.77 16.09 18.59
CA ILE A 355 10.83 15.39 19.34
C ILE A 355 11.82 14.64 18.47
N VAL A 356 11.43 14.19 17.24
CA VAL A 356 12.33 13.48 16.32
C VAL A 356 13.27 14.51 15.66
N LYS A 357 14.56 14.21 15.65
CA LYS A 357 15.59 15.07 15.04
C LYS A 357 15.86 14.66 13.58
N GLY A 358 16.33 15.61 12.79
CA GLY A 358 16.76 15.38 11.40
C GLY A 358 15.67 15.61 10.34
N PRO A 359 16.04 15.55 9.04
CA PRO A 359 15.15 15.93 7.95
C PRO A 359 14.06 14.89 7.64
N MET A 360 14.23 13.62 8.09
CA MET A 360 13.28 12.55 7.78
C MET A 360 11.86 12.85 8.26
N LYS A 361 11.68 13.50 9.42
CA LYS A 361 10.35 13.88 9.91
C LYS A 361 9.63 14.83 8.97
N TRP A 362 10.34 15.75 8.33
CA TRP A 362 9.77 16.68 7.36
C TRP A 362 9.41 16.00 6.05
N ALA A 363 10.21 15.00 5.63
CA ALA A 363 9.89 14.16 4.51
C ALA A 363 8.59 13.36 4.75
N MET A 364 8.43 12.78 5.94
CA MET A 364 7.20 12.07 6.31
C MET A 364 6.00 13.01 6.37
N LEU A 365 6.15 14.19 6.94
CA LEU A 365 5.09 15.21 6.97
C LEU A 365 4.69 15.65 5.56
N ALA A 366 5.66 16.00 4.71
CA ALA A 366 5.41 16.46 3.36
C ALA A 366 4.71 15.38 2.51
N ALA A 367 5.15 14.13 2.61
CA ALA A 367 4.50 13.00 1.93
C ALA A 367 3.06 12.77 2.44
N THR A 368 2.84 12.87 3.75
CA THR A 368 1.49 12.77 4.36
C THR A 368 0.57 13.87 3.82
N ILE A 369 1.01 15.13 3.88
CA ILE A 369 0.22 16.27 3.39
C ILE A 369 -0.07 16.11 1.90
N LEU A 370 0.93 15.79 1.08
CA LEU A 370 0.75 15.56 -0.35
C LEU A 370 -0.33 14.50 -0.61
N SER A 371 -0.26 13.38 0.11
CA SER A 371 -1.20 12.28 -0.07
C SER A 371 -2.63 12.67 0.28
N ILE A 372 -2.83 13.42 1.37
CA ILE A 372 -4.14 13.91 1.78
C ILE A 372 -4.71 14.90 0.75
N LEU A 373 -3.91 15.88 0.31
CA LEU A 373 -4.35 16.87 -0.68
C LEU A 373 -4.73 16.22 -2.01
N LEU A 374 -3.98 15.22 -2.46
CA LEU A 374 -4.28 14.49 -3.69
C LEU A 374 -5.48 13.54 -3.53
N ALA A 375 -5.68 12.96 -2.35
CA ALA A 375 -6.84 12.12 -2.07
C ALA A 375 -8.16 12.90 -2.12
N TRP A 376 -8.15 14.20 -1.82
CA TRP A 376 -9.33 15.07 -1.97
C TRP A 376 -9.83 15.20 -3.41
N GLY A 377 -8.98 14.98 -4.41
CA GLY A 377 -9.34 14.88 -5.82
C GLY A 377 -10.28 16.00 -6.27
N ARG A 378 -11.54 15.66 -6.61
CA ARG A 378 -12.55 16.65 -7.05
C ARG A 378 -12.90 17.69 -6.00
N ASN A 379 -12.66 17.42 -4.74
CA ASN A 379 -12.91 18.37 -3.66
C ASN A 379 -11.78 19.42 -3.54
N PHE A 380 -10.67 19.25 -4.30
CA PHE A 380 -9.59 20.23 -4.42
C PHE A 380 -8.99 20.25 -5.84
N MET A 381 -9.85 20.53 -6.83
CA MET A 381 -9.50 20.47 -8.26
C MET A 381 -8.30 21.34 -8.67
N PRO A 382 -8.07 22.57 -8.16
CA PRO A 382 -6.90 23.33 -8.57
C PRO A 382 -5.58 22.59 -8.36
N PHE A 383 -5.44 21.90 -7.22
CA PHE A 383 -4.26 21.11 -6.93
C PHE A 383 -4.24 19.80 -7.74
N THR A 384 -5.38 19.14 -7.83
CA THR A 384 -5.51 17.89 -8.60
C THR A 384 -5.20 18.11 -10.08
N ASN A 385 -5.70 19.20 -10.69
CA ASN A 385 -5.43 19.54 -12.08
C ASN A 385 -3.94 19.74 -12.36
N PHE A 386 -3.20 20.39 -11.44
CA PHE A 386 -1.76 20.52 -11.57
C PHE A 386 -1.09 19.15 -11.75
N PHE A 387 -1.49 18.14 -10.94
CA PHE A 387 -0.94 16.79 -11.07
C PHE A 387 -1.40 16.07 -12.33
N LEU A 388 -2.66 16.23 -12.72
CA LEU A 388 -3.19 15.63 -13.94
C LEU A 388 -2.54 16.18 -15.22
N ASP A 389 -2.16 17.45 -15.22
CA ASP A 389 -1.63 18.12 -16.40
C ASP A 389 -0.10 18.08 -16.48
N TYR A 390 0.61 18.13 -15.34
CA TYR A 390 2.06 18.33 -15.33
C TYR A 390 2.85 17.16 -14.74
N VAL A 391 2.24 16.30 -13.90
CA VAL A 391 2.99 15.19 -13.30
C VAL A 391 2.89 13.95 -14.19
N PRO A 392 4.02 13.45 -14.71
CA PRO A 392 4.03 12.35 -15.66
C PRO A 392 3.27 11.12 -15.13
N MET A 393 2.48 10.48 -15.97
CA MET A 393 1.71 9.27 -15.70
C MET A 393 0.57 9.42 -14.68
N TYR A 394 0.45 10.53 -13.92
CA TYR A 394 -0.57 10.66 -12.88
C TYR A 394 -1.99 10.48 -13.45
N ALA A 395 -2.27 11.04 -14.62
CA ALA A 395 -3.55 10.91 -15.33
C ALA A 395 -3.85 9.49 -15.89
N LYS A 396 -2.94 8.54 -15.75
CA LYS A 396 -3.16 7.12 -16.15
C LYS A 396 -3.91 6.32 -15.07
N PHE A 397 -4.02 6.84 -13.85
CA PHE A 397 -4.57 6.16 -12.71
C PHE A 397 -5.91 6.77 -12.28
N ARG A 398 -6.78 5.95 -11.72
CA ARG A 398 -8.08 6.37 -11.19
C ARG A 398 -8.15 6.17 -9.68
N THR A 399 -9.25 6.60 -9.06
CA THR A 399 -9.49 6.41 -7.61
C THR A 399 -8.41 7.11 -6.80
N VAL A 400 -8.39 8.44 -6.90
CA VAL A 400 -7.37 9.29 -6.26
C VAL A 400 -7.28 9.08 -4.74
N ALA A 401 -8.39 8.72 -4.07
CA ALA A 401 -8.40 8.38 -2.64
C ALA A 401 -7.39 7.27 -2.28
N SER A 402 -7.06 6.37 -3.24
CA SER A 402 -6.07 5.30 -3.01
C SER A 402 -4.68 5.81 -2.68
N ILE A 403 -4.35 7.09 -2.94
CA ILE A 403 -3.04 7.67 -2.61
C ILE A 403 -2.84 7.82 -1.09
N LEU A 404 -3.90 7.70 -0.28
CA LEU A 404 -3.80 7.67 1.19
C LEU A 404 -2.91 6.54 1.72
N VAL A 405 -2.57 5.54 0.92
CA VAL A 405 -1.56 4.52 1.27
C VAL A 405 -0.21 5.15 1.65
N ILE A 406 0.09 6.35 1.16
CA ILE A 406 1.27 7.11 1.58
C ILE A 406 1.12 7.55 3.04
N ALA A 407 -0.03 8.14 3.41
CA ALA A 407 -0.31 8.54 4.80
C ALA A 407 -0.37 7.33 5.74
N GLU A 408 -0.98 6.21 5.29
CA GLU A 408 -1.02 4.93 5.98
C GLU A 408 0.38 4.35 6.28
N PHE A 409 1.38 4.73 5.52
CA PHE A 409 2.77 4.34 5.73
C PHE A 409 3.54 5.38 6.57
N THR A 410 3.43 6.67 6.22
CA THR A 410 4.28 7.72 6.79
C THR A 410 3.87 8.09 8.22
N ILE A 411 2.57 8.07 8.52
CA ILE A 411 2.06 8.35 9.87
C ILE A 411 2.57 7.31 10.88
N PRO A 412 2.40 5.99 10.69
CA PRO A 412 2.95 4.99 11.61
C PRO A 412 4.48 5.01 11.69
N LEU A 413 5.18 5.26 10.58
CA LEU A 413 6.65 5.31 10.61
C LEU A 413 7.16 6.44 11.51
N LEU A 414 6.65 7.66 11.35
CA LEU A 414 7.06 8.79 12.20
C LEU A 414 6.58 8.61 13.65
N ALA A 415 5.38 8.06 13.85
CA ALA A 415 4.87 7.72 15.17
C ALA A 415 5.80 6.74 15.90
N MET A 416 6.29 5.70 15.20
CA MET A 416 7.24 4.76 15.77
C MET A 416 8.60 5.39 16.03
N MET A 417 9.07 6.31 15.18
CA MET A 417 10.29 7.10 15.46
C MET A 417 10.13 7.93 16.73
N ALA A 418 8.96 8.54 16.95
CA ALA A 418 8.64 9.27 18.18
C ALA A 418 8.65 8.33 19.39
N LEU A 419 7.96 7.20 19.31
CA LEU A 419 7.90 6.22 20.38
C LEU A 419 9.31 5.68 20.73
N LYS A 420 10.13 5.40 19.71
CA LYS A 420 11.53 5.02 19.91
C LYS A 420 12.29 6.10 20.68
N LYS A 421 12.12 7.36 20.29
CA LYS A 421 12.78 8.49 20.94
C LYS A 421 12.37 8.63 22.41
N ILE A 422 11.09 8.47 22.72
CA ILE A 422 10.56 8.49 24.09
C ILE A 422 11.14 7.36 24.94
N VAL A 423 11.21 6.15 24.37
CA VAL A 423 11.72 4.98 25.09
C VAL A 423 13.24 5.04 25.31
N ASP A 424 13.97 5.58 24.34
CA ASP A 424 15.43 5.70 24.41
C ASP A 424 15.88 6.89 25.27
N GLU A 425 15.06 7.96 25.36
CA GLU A 425 15.33 9.22 26.08
C GLU A 425 14.06 9.71 26.79
N PRO A 426 13.61 9.10 27.90
CA PRO A 426 12.31 9.42 28.53
C PRO A 426 12.21 10.88 29.02
N GLU A 427 13.32 11.48 29.41
CA GLU A 427 13.42 12.88 29.86
C GLU A 427 12.98 13.89 28.78
N ILE A 428 12.93 13.51 27.51
CA ILE A 428 12.51 14.42 26.44
C ILE A 428 11.06 14.89 26.61
N LEU A 429 10.22 14.09 27.28
CA LEU A 429 8.84 14.47 27.55
C LEU A 429 8.77 15.63 28.59
N THR A 430 9.62 15.61 29.58
CA THR A 430 9.67 16.67 30.59
C THR A 430 10.29 17.96 30.06
N GLU A 431 11.32 17.85 29.20
CA GLU A 431 11.95 19.00 28.55
C GLU A 431 11.06 19.67 27.51
N LYS A 432 10.26 18.91 26.81
CA LYS A 432 9.45 19.37 25.65
C LYS A 432 7.97 19.60 25.98
N ILE A 433 7.49 19.21 27.15
CA ILE A 433 6.07 19.37 27.54
C ILE A 433 5.59 20.82 27.48
N LYS A 434 6.52 21.78 27.54
CA LYS A 434 6.21 23.21 27.41
C LYS A 434 5.84 23.63 25.99
N TYR A 435 6.07 22.75 24.98
CA TYR A 435 5.83 23.01 23.57
C TYR A 435 4.74 22.11 22.97
N VAL A 436 4.18 21.19 23.75
CA VAL A 436 3.05 20.31 23.44
C VAL A 436 1.83 20.73 24.27
#